data_cbe9cf40c386c37d5aadaa3f70c46f74
#
_entry.id   cbe9cf40c386c37d5aadaa3f70c46f74
#
_cell.length_a   1.000
_cell.length_b   1.000
_cell.length_c   1.000
_cell.angle_alpha   90.00
_cell.angle_beta   90.00
_cell.angle_gamma   90.00
#
_symmetry.space_group_name_H-M   'P 1'
#
loop_
_entity.id
_entity.type
_entity.pdbx_description
1 polymer ?
#
loop_
_entity_poly.entity_id
_entity_poly.type
_entity_poly.pdbx_seq_one_letter_code
_entity_poly.pdbx_strand_id
1 'polypeptide(L)'
;MTSIEIPASVETIEKKAFMHCSSLATVTFEKGSQLKTIAGDSYDGAFSDCTALTSIEIPASVETIEATAFKRCSKLTTVTFEKGSQLKIIGGGFDTNVGYRYIYGAFSELKNLMTVDMSACTQVEIIEECAFYNDPELRLFKVSTETPPTCENNAFVGINPYSVLKVPSGCANAYKAATGWKNFASITGLDE
;
A
#
# COMPACT_ATOMS: atom_id res chain seq x y z
N MET A 1 1.36 -2.30 -23.92
CA MET A 1 0.02 -2.22 -23.28
C MET A 1 0.03 -1.02 -22.37
N THR A 2 -0.91 -0.08 -22.55
CA THR A 2 -0.98 1.16 -21.75
C THR A 2 -2.09 1.14 -20.71
N SER A 3 -3.10 0.29 -20.89
CA SER A 3 -4.19 0.08 -19.96
C SER A 3 -4.65 -1.37 -19.97
N ILE A 4 -5.22 -1.80 -18.86
CA ILE A 4 -5.88 -3.10 -18.73
C ILE A 4 -7.08 -2.96 -17.80
N GLU A 5 -8.15 -3.68 -18.12
CA GLU A 5 -9.26 -3.96 -17.22
C GLU A 5 -9.19 -5.42 -16.76
N ILE A 6 -9.17 -5.64 -15.45
CA ILE A 6 -9.13 -6.98 -14.85
C ILE A 6 -10.57 -7.50 -14.74
N PRO A 7 -10.89 -8.65 -15.36
CA PRO A 7 -12.22 -9.24 -15.29
C PRO A 7 -12.68 -9.54 -13.85
N ALA A 8 -13.98 -9.42 -13.61
CA ALA A 8 -14.55 -9.62 -12.27
C ALA A 8 -14.32 -11.04 -11.70
N SER A 9 -14.17 -12.05 -12.56
CA SER A 9 -13.93 -13.44 -12.18
C SER A 9 -12.51 -13.75 -11.72
N VAL A 10 -11.57 -12.79 -11.84
CA VAL A 10 -10.19 -12.99 -11.41
C VAL A 10 -10.13 -12.93 -9.87
N GLU A 11 -9.65 -13.99 -9.25
CA GLU A 11 -9.50 -14.09 -7.78
C GLU A 11 -8.09 -13.73 -7.31
N THR A 12 -7.07 -13.95 -8.16
CA THR A 12 -5.67 -13.64 -7.85
C THR A 12 -4.97 -13.06 -9.04
N ILE A 13 -4.23 -11.96 -8.83
CA ILE A 13 -3.23 -11.48 -9.79
C ILE A 13 -1.89 -12.03 -9.30
N GLU A 14 -1.39 -13.03 -10.01
CA GLU A 14 -0.17 -13.74 -9.64
C GLU A 14 1.08 -12.86 -9.72
N LYS A 15 2.11 -13.22 -8.97
CA LYS A 15 3.41 -12.58 -9.07
C LYS A 15 3.91 -12.59 -10.52
N LYS A 16 4.58 -11.51 -10.93
CA LYS A 16 5.05 -11.27 -12.31
C LYS A 16 3.97 -11.03 -13.36
N ALA A 17 2.66 -11.11 -13.06
CA ALA A 17 1.61 -10.97 -14.08
C ALA A 17 1.78 -9.71 -14.95
N PHE A 18 2.14 -8.58 -14.34
CA PHE A 18 2.39 -7.30 -15.00
C PHE A 18 3.75 -6.70 -14.65
N MET A 19 4.65 -7.49 -14.08
CA MET A 19 5.99 -7.02 -13.70
C MET A 19 6.71 -6.41 -14.91
N HIS A 20 7.37 -5.26 -14.69
CA HIS A 20 8.06 -4.50 -15.74
C HIS A 20 7.19 -4.01 -16.90
N CYS A 21 5.86 -3.97 -16.73
CA CYS A 21 4.97 -3.34 -17.71
C CYS A 21 5.12 -1.82 -17.68
N SER A 22 6.30 -1.31 -18.09
CA SER A 22 6.71 0.09 -17.95
C SER A 22 5.83 1.11 -18.70
N SER A 23 4.99 0.66 -19.62
CA SER A 23 4.02 1.50 -20.34
C SER A 23 2.60 1.41 -19.77
N LEU A 24 2.35 0.55 -18.76
CA LEU A 24 1.02 0.36 -18.16
C LEU A 24 0.71 1.55 -17.26
N ALA A 25 -0.15 2.45 -17.75
CA ALA A 25 -0.51 3.69 -17.07
C ALA A 25 -1.82 3.58 -16.26
N THR A 26 -2.70 2.66 -16.66
CA THR A 26 -4.03 2.50 -16.06
C THR A 26 -4.34 1.03 -15.84
N VAL A 27 -4.75 0.70 -14.63
CA VAL A 27 -5.33 -0.60 -14.25
C VAL A 27 -6.71 -0.31 -13.68
N THR A 28 -7.73 -0.95 -14.25
CA THR A 28 -9.10 -0.89 -13.76
C THR A 28 -9.60 -2.30 -13.45
N PHE A 29 -10.64 -2.37 -12.66
CA PHE A 29 -11.25 -3.64 -12.29
C PHE A 29 -12.72 -3.61 -12.68
N GLU A 30 -13.20 -4.69 -13.27
CA GLU A 30 -14.60 -4.82 -13.62
C GLU A 30 -15.47 -4.80 -12.36
N LYS A 31 -16.66 -4.19 -12.47
CA LYS A 31 -17.58 -4.07 -11.33
C LYS A 31 -17.96 -5.45 -10.77
N GLY A 32 -17.90 -5.56 -9.45
CA GLY A 32 -18.16 -6.84 -8.76
C GLY A 32 -16.95 -7.77 -8.74
N SER A 33 -15.75 -7.21 -8.84
CA SER A 33 -14.48 -7.94 -8.73
C SER A 33 -14.48 -8.92 -7.56
N GLN A 34 -13.99 -10.13 -7.83
CA GLN A 34 -13.78 -11.19 -6.83
C GLN A 34 -12.31 -11.32 -6.43
N LEU A 35 -11.49 -10.35 -6.81
CA LEU A 35 -10.05 -10.36 -6.54
C LEU A 35 -9.78 -10.38 -5.03
N LYS A 36 -9.07 -11.41 -4.56
CA LYS A 36 -8.69 -11.59 -3.15
C LYS A 36 -7.24 -11.21 -2.89
N THR A 37 -6.36 -11.50 -3.85
CA THR A 37 -4.93 -11.36 -3.64
C THR A 37 -4.27 -10.66 -4.83
N ILE A 38 -3.45 -9.64 -4.51
CA ILE A 38 -2.47 -9.07 -5.43
C ILE A 38 -1.12 -9.62 -4.97
N ALA A 39 -0.61 -10.60 -5.71
CA ALA A 39 0.48 -11.46 -5.24
C ALA A 39 1.87 -10.83 -5.41
N GLY A 40 2.77 -11.31 -4.58
CA GLY A 40 4.18 -10.98 -4.64
C GLY A 40 4.99 -11.79 -3.61
N ASP A 41 6.30 -11.70 -3.71
CA ASP A 41 7.21 -12.30 -2.75
C ASP A 41 8.41 -11.36 -2.49
N SER A 42 9.53 -11.88 -2.01
CA SER A 42 10.72 -11.06 -1.75
C SER A 42 11.31 -10.39 -2.99
N TYR A 43 11.05 -10.92 -4.19
CA TYR A 43 11.70 -10.50 -5.45
C TYR A 43 10.72 -10.01 -6.50
N ASP A 44 9.58 -10.64 -6.62
CA ASP A 44 8.67 -10.56 -7.77
C ASP A 44 7.27 -10.17 -7.34
N GLY A 45 6.81 -8.99 -7.71
CA GLY A 45 5.44 -8.51 -7.45
C GLY A 45 4.60 -8.44 -8.71
N ALA A 46 3.28 -8.53 -8.55
CA ALA A 46 2.32 -8.51 -9.64
C ALA A 46 2.48 -7.30 -10.57
N PHE A 47 2.69 -6.11 -10.00
CA PHE A 47 2.86 -4.84 -10.71
C PHE A 47 4.23 -4.18 -10.45
N SER A 48 5.21 -4.91 -9.94
CA SER A 48 6.55 -4.35 -9.72
C SER A 48 7.08 -3.68 -10.99
N ASP A 49 7.69 -2.49 -10.83
CA ASP A 49 8.27 -1.73 -11.92
C ASP A 49 7.27 -1.33 -13.04
N CYS A 50 5.97 -1.22 -12.75
CA CYS A 50 4.99 -0.58 -13.63
C CYS A 50 5.17 0.94 -13.57
N THR A 51 6.26 1.45 -14.15
CA THR A 51 6.75 2.83 -13.96
C THR A 51 5.87 3.92 -14.58
N ALA A 52 4.87 3.56 -15.40
CA ALA A 52 3.89 4.50 -15.94
C ALA A 52 2.58 4.56 -15.14
N LEU A 53 2.35 3.64 -14.20
CA LEU A 53 1.12 3.60 -13.40
C LEU A 53 1.04 4.85 -12.50
N THR A 54 -0.07 5.61 -12.62
CA THR A 54 -0.21 6.91 -11.94
C THR A 54 -1.10 6.87 -10.71
N SER A 55 -2.11 6.03 -10.72
CA SER A 55 -3.03 5.82 -9.61
C SER A 55 -3.60 4.41 -9.65
N ILE A 56 -4.06 3.93 -8.51
CA ILE A 56 -4.81 2.67 -8.45
C ILE A 56 -5.89 2.77 -7.38
N GLU A 57 -7.08 2.28 -7.71
CA GLU A 57 -8.16 2.02 -6.77
C GLU A 57 -8.26 0.50 -6.58
N ILE A 58 -8.02 0.03 -5.37
CA ILE A 58 -8.03 -1.40 -5.02
C ILE A 58 -9.48 -1.86 -4.79
N PRO A 59 -9.94 -2.93 -5.45
CA PRO A 59 -11.30 -3.45 -5.28
C PRO A 59 -11.62 -3.81 -3.83
N ALA A 60 -12.89 -3.66 -3.46
CA ALA A 60 -13.36 -3.94 -2.11
C ALA A 60 -13.13 -5.39 -1.66
N SER A 61 -13.11 -6.32 -2.61
CA SER A 61 -12.93 -7.76 -2.36
C SER A 61 -11.50 -8.17 -1.98
N VAL A 62 -10.48 -7.29 -2.20
CA VAL A 62 -9.08 -7.61 -1.93
C VAL A 62 -8.85 -7.72 -0.43
N GLU A 63 -8.29 -8.85 -0.01
CA GLU A 63 -7.95 -9.15 1.38
C GLU A 63 -6.45 -8.98 1.66
N THR A 64 -5.61 -9.28 0.66
CA THR A 64 -4.14 -9.23 0.82
C THR A 64 -3.46 -8.58 -0.37
N ILE A 65 -2.56 -7.65 -0.07
CA ILE A 65 -1.58 -7.11 -1.01
C ILE A 65 -0.22 -7.61 -0.52
N GLU A 66 0.38 -8.55 -1.25
CA GLU A 66 1.62 -9.19 -0.83
C GLU A 66 2.86 -8.31 -1.08
N ALA A 67 3.99 -8.76 -0.55
CA ALA A 67 5.27 -8.08 -0.67
C ALA A 67 5.61 -7.76 -2.13
N THR A 68 6.29 -6.66 -2.39
CA THR A 68 6.69 -6.13 -3.71
C THR A 68 5.56 -5.88 -4.72
N ALA A 69 4.29 -6.12 -4.41
CA ALA A 69 3.17 -6.06 -5.37
C ALA A 69 3.20 -4.82 -6.27
N PHE A 70 3.50 -3.63 -5.72
CA PHE A 70 3.62 -2.35 -6.45
C PHE A 70 5.00 -1.69 -6.29
N LYS A 71 6.00 -2.45 -5.87
CA LYS A 71 7.35 -1.92 -5.68
C LYS A 71 7.85 -1.19 -6.93
N ARG A 72 8.44 0.01 -6.75
CA ARG A 72 9.00 0.84 -7.83
C ARG A 72 8.02 1.29 -8.93
N CYS A 73 6.73 1.31 -8.69
CA CYS A 73 5.79 2.02 -9.56
C CYS A 73 6.05 3.53 -9.45
N SER A 74 7.11 4.01 -10.09
CA SER A 74 7.73 5.31 -9.81
C SER A 74 6.86 6.53 -10.12
N LYS A 75 5.80 6.39 -10.95
CA LYS A 75 4.82 7.46 -11.21
C LYS A 75 3.55 7.34 -10.36
N LEU A 76 3.43 6.31 -9.52
CA LEU A 76 2.26 6.15 -8.67
C LEU A 76 2.20 7.28 -7.64
N THR A 77 1.12 8.06 -7.68
CA THR A 77 0.90 9.22 -6.80
C THR A 77 -0.17 8.97 -5.75
N THR A 78 -1.13 8.10 -6.06
CA THR A 78 -2.32 7.89 -5.22
C THR A 78 -2.73 6.42 -5.20
N VAL A 79 -2.97 5.91 -4.00
CA VAL A 79 -3.57 4.60 -3.75
C VAL A 79 -4.85 4.82 -2.96
N THR A 80 -5.96 4.28 -3.48
CA THR A 80 -7.27 4.32 -2.84
C THR A 80 -7.88 2.92 -2.80
N PHE A 81 -8.95 2.77 -2.03
CA PHE A 81 -9.65 1.51 -1.84
C PHE A 81 -11.15 1.73 -2.01
N GLU A 82 -11.82 0.82 -2.70
CA GLU A 82 -13.27 0.86 -2.84
C GLU A 82 -13.97 0.76 -1.49
N LYS A 83 -15.16 1.39 -1.40
CA LYS A 83 -15.99 1.36 -0.19
C LYS A 83 -16.34 -0.08 0.20
N GLY A 84 -16.16 -0.41 1.49
CA GLY A 84 -16.41 -1.75 2.01
C GLY A 84 -15.21 -2.69 1.85
N SER A 85 -14.02 -2.14 1.69
CA SER A 85 -12.77 -2.89 1.57
C SER A 85 -12.61 -3.98 2.64
N GLN A 86 -12.26 -5.18 2.18
CA GLN A 86 -11.98 -6.35 3.01
C GLN A 86 -10.47 -6.51 3.30
N LEU A 87 -9.67 -5.48 3.04
CA LEU A 87 -8.23 -5.53 3.20
C LEU A 87 -7.84 -5.82 4.66
N LYS A 88 -6.98 -6.82 4.83
CA LYS A 88 -6.44 -7.26 6.12
C LYS A 88 -4.94 -7.05 6.20
N ILE A 89 -4.21 -7.35 5.11
CA ILE A 89 -2.75 -7.43 5.10
C ILE A 89 -2.16 -6.57 3.99
N ILE A 90 -1.18 -5.72 4.36
CA ILE A 90 -0.25 -5.08 3.42
C ILE A 90 1.13 -5.66 3.71
N GLY A 91 1.63 -6.46 2.79
CA GLY A 91 2.83 -7.26 2.93
C GLY A 91 4.13 -6.49 2.80
N GLY A 92 5.16 -7.03 3.39
CA GLY A 92 6.51 -6.49 3.30
C GLY A 92 7.53 -7.25 4.12
N GLY A 93 8.74 -6.71 4.15
CA GLY A 93 9.84 -7.27 4.91
C GLY A 93 11.21 -6.89 4.36
N PHE A 94 12.24 -7.55 4.88
CA PHE A 94 13.60 -7.43 4.35
C PHE A 94 14.37 -8.74 4.55
N ASP A 95 15.35 -8.98 3.69
CA ASP A 95 16.27 -10.11 3.80
C ASP A 95 17.69 -9.60 4.02
N THR A 96 18.37 -10.17 5.01
CA THR A 96 19.78 -9.89 5.33
C THR A 96 20.72 -11.01 4.88
N ASN A 97 20.18 -12.14 4.39
CA ASN A 97 20.97 -13.32 4.04
C ASN A 97 21.73 -13.16 2.71
N VAL A 98 21.40 -12.12 1.93
CA VAL A 98 22.01 -11.88 0.60
C VAL A 98 23.25 -10.96 0.67
N GLY A 99 23.83 -10.75 1.86
CA GLY A 99 25.02 -9.92 2.05
C GLY A 99 24.78 -8.41 2.07
N TYR A 100 23.56 -7.97 1.79
CA TYR A 100 23.04 -6.60 1.98
C TYR A 100 21.54 -6.69 2.34
N ARG A 101 21.01 -5.60 2.92
CA ARG A 101 19.59 -5.55 3.27
C ARG A 101 18.74 -5.40 2.01
N TYR A 102 18.04 -6.47 1.64
CA TYR A 102 17.08 -6.43 0.53
C TYR A 102 15.68 -6.12 1.06
N ILE A 103 15.06 -5.03 0.57
CA ILE A 103 13.76 -4.53 0.99
C ILE A 103 12.70 -5.02 0.01
N TYR A 104 11.59 -5.57 0.52
CA TYR A 104 10.48 -6.08 -0.28
C TYR A 104 9.11 -5.64 0.27
N GLY A 105 8.85 -4.34 0.34
CA GLY A 105 7.54 -3.81 0.73
C GLY A 105 6.57 -3.70 -0.43
N ALA A 106 5.28 -3.95 -0.19
CA ALA A 106 4.22 -3.91 -1.20
C ALA A 106 4.18 -2.59 -1.98
N PHE A 107 4.35 -1.47 -1.29
CA PHE A 107 4.37 -0.11 -1.84
C PHE A 107 5.72 0.57 -1.62
N SER A 108 6.83 -0.17 -1.58
CA SER A 108 8.14 0.42 -1.32
C SER A 108 8.78 1.07 -2.55
N GLU A 109 9.63 2.07 -2.31
CA GLU A 109 10.41 2.78 -3.34
C GLU A 109 9.54 3.52 -4.38
N LEU A 110 8.39 4.04 -3.95
CA LEU A 110 7.46 4.84 -4.76
C LEU A 110 7.86 6.32 -4.72
N LYS A 111 8.65 6.76 -5.69
CA LYS A 111 9.29 8.09 -5.69
C LYS A 111 8.31 9.27 -5.71
N ASN A 112 7.06 9.07 -6.16
CA ASN A 112 6.06 10.12 -6.32
C ASN A 112 4.77 9.84 -5.55
N LEU A 113 4.73 8.81 -4.70
CA LEU A 113 3.53 8.52 -3.89
C LEU A 113 3.27 9.67 -2.92
N MET A 114 2.14 10.34 -3.06
CA MET A 114 1.74 11.48 -2.21
C MET A 114 0.63 11.12 -1.23
N THR A 115 -0.29 10.27 -1.65
CA THR A 115 -1.50 9.97 -0.86
C THR A 115 -1.81 8.49 -0.86
N VAL A 116 -2.08 7.96 0.34
CA VAL A 116 -2.72 6.66 0.55
C VAL A 116 -3.99 6.89 1.36
N ASP A 117 -5.14 6.59 0.77
CA ASP A 117 -6.43 6.76 1.43
C ASP A 117 -7.06 5.40 1.75
N MET A 118 -6.86 4.93 2.99
CA MET A 118 -7.42 3.69 3.53
C MET A 118 -8.69 3.96 4.37
N SER A 119 -9.38 5.08 4.17
CA SER A 119 -10.59 5.38 4.94
C SER A 119 -11.74 4.40 4.65
N ALA A 120 -11.68 3.65 3.57
CA ALA A 120 -12.60 2.54 3.26
C ALA A 120 -12.22 1.21 3.94
N CYS A 121 -11.02 1.09 4.51
CA CYS A 121 -10.46 -0.15 5.05
C CYS A 121 -10.69 -0.23 6.56
N THR A 122 -11.74 -0.94 6.97
CA THR A 122 -12.09 -1.07 8.40
C THR A 122 -11.60 -2.37 9.05
N GLN A 123 -11.00 -3.27 8.26
CA GLN A 123 -10.62 -4.62 8.71
C GLN A 123 -9.10 -4.87 8.66
N VAL A 124 -8.31 -3.82 8.47
CA VAL A 124 -6.84 -3.98 8.40
C VAL A 124 -6.32 -4.49 9.72
N GLU A 125 -5.59 -5.59 9.67
CA GLU A 125 -4.99 -6.28 10.80
C GLU A 125 -3.52 -5.92 10.94
N ILE A 126 -2.79 -5.92 9.80
CA ILE A 126 -1.34 -5.70 9.81
C ILE A 126 -0.85 -4.93 8.58
N ILE A 127 0.09 -4.02 8.83
CA ILE A 127 1.00 -3.43 7.85
C ILE A 127 2.40 -3.93 8.20
N GLU A 128 2.92 -4.81 7.34
CA GLU A 128 4.18 -5.50 7.58
C GLU A 128 5.39 -4.58 7.40
N GLU A 129 6.54 -5.08 7.78
CA GLU A 129 7.79 -4.34 7.76
C GLU A 129 8.15 -3.87 6.36
N CYS A 130 8.60 -2.63 6.24
CA CYS A 130 8.97 -2.00 4.97
C CYS A 130 7.84 -1.83 3.95
N ALA A 131 6.57 -2.05 4.29
CA ALA A 131 5.43 -1.98 3.35
C ALA A 131 5.39 -0.67 2.55
N PHE A 132 5.74 0.47 3.16
CA PHE A 132 5.84 1.82 2.55
C PHE A 132 7.25 2.41 2.72
N TYR A 133 8.28 1.58 2.56
CA TYR A 133 9.67 2.00 2.76
C TYR A 133 10.17 2.90 1.61
N ASN A 134 10.81 4.02 1.98
CA ASN A 134 11.45 4.94 1.05
C ASN A 134 10.49 5.57 0.02
N ASP A 135 9.39 6.13 0.54
CA ASP A 135 8.36 6.88 -0.20
C ASP A 135 8.47 8.37 0.18
N PRO A 136 9.48 9.10 -0.34
CA PRO A 136 9.88 10.42 0.15
C PRO A 136 8.85 11.53 -0.10
N GLU A 137 7.87 11.31 -0.97
CA GLU A 137 6.80 12.26 -1.25
C GLU A 137 5.47 11.93 -0.54
N LEU A 138 5.42 10.85 0.27
CA LEU A 138 4.19 10.47 0.99
C LEU A 138 3.85 11.52 2.05
N ARG A 139 2.83 12.33 1.77
CA ARG A 139 2.40 13.46 2.60
C ARG A 139 1.12 13.18 3.39
N LEU A 140 0.25 12.34 2.85
CA LEU A 140 -1.05 12.06 3.45
C LEU A 140 -1.33 10.57 3.49
N PHE A 141 -1.54 10.06 4.70
CA PHE A 141 -2.02 8.70 4.93
C PHE A 141 -3.31 8.77 5.76
N LYS A 142 -4.37 8.12 5.31
CA LYS A 142 -5.65 8.10 6.02
C LYS A 142 -6.03 6.69 6.40
N VAL A 143 -6.54 6.52 7.63
CA VAL A 143 -7.10 5.27 8.14
C VAL A 143 -8.43 5.54 8.83
N SER A 144 -9.30 4.54 8.91
CA SER A 144 -10.61 4.64 9.57
C SER A 144 -10.79 3.69 10.75
N THR A 145 -9.78 2.90 11.09
CA THR A 145 -9.81 2.00 12.24
C THR A 145 -9.63 2.79 13.54
N GLU A 146 -10.52 2.61 14.51
CA GLU A 146 -10.43 3.27 15.81
C GLU A 146 -9.24 2.73 16.63
N THR A 147 -8.99 1.42 16.51
CA THR A 147 -7.80 0.78 17.08
C THR A 147 -6.72 0.70 16.00
N PRO A 148 -5.50 1.19 16.28
CA PRO A 148 -4.40 1.09 15.33
C PRO A 148 -4.15 -0.37 14.93
N PRO A 149 -4.14 -0.69 13.63
CA PRO A 149 -3.67 -2.00 13.18
C PRO A 149 -2.22 -2.26 13.63
N THR A 150 -1.83 -3.52 13.71
CA THR A 150 -0.42 -3.85 13.89
C THR A 150 0.39 -3.20 12.77
N CYS A 151 1.41 -2.45 13.13
CA CYS A 151 2.30 -1.81 12.17
C CYS A 151 3.73 -2.09 12.59
N GLU A 152 4.48 -2.76 11.73
CA GLU A 152 5.85 -3.13 12.07
C GLU A 152 6.81 -1.94 11.99
N ASN A 153 7.93 -2.05 12.69
CA ASN A 153 8.81 -0.91 13.02
C ASN A 153 9.30 -0.10 11.81
N ASN A 154 9.57 -0.75 10.69
CA ASN A 154 10.15 -0.13 9.50
C ASN A 154 9.13 0.10 8.38
N ALA A 155 7.83 -0.09 8.64
CA ALA A 155 6.79 0.03 7.61
C ALA A 155 6.82 1.38 6.88
N PHE A 156 7.09 2.47 7.60
CA PHE A 156 7.07 3.85 7.11
C PHE A 156 8.46 4.54 7.19
N VAL A 157 9.55 3.79 7.16
CA VAL A 157 10.89 4.41 7.15
C VAL A 157 11.18 5.05 5.79
N GLY A 158 11.63 6.32 5.80
CA GLY A 158 11.97 7.07 4.59
C GLY A 158 10.78 7.70 3.87
N ILE A 159 9.65 7.87 4.56
CA ILE A 159 8.53 8.69 4.09
C ILE A 159 8.84 10.19 4.25
N ASN A 160 7.98 11.05 3.70
CA ASN A 160 8.13 12.50 3.80
C ASN A 160 8.22 12.97 5.27
N PRO A 161 9.21 13.80 5.64
CA PRO A 161 9.36 14.28 7.01
C PRO A 161 8.21 15.20 7.49
N TYR A 162 7.34 15.63 6.59
CA TYR A 162 6.14 16.44 6.91
C TYR A 162 4.85 15.65 6.70
N SER A 163 4.93 14.32 6.63
CA SER A 163 3.77 13.45 6.44
C SER A 163 2.74 13.58 7.56
N VAL A 164 1.47 13.54 7.18
CA VAL A 164 0.33 13.60 8.08
C VAL A 164 -0.43 12.28 8.04
N LEU A 165 -0.69 11.72 9.22
CA LEU A 165 -1.62 10.62 9.40
C LEU A 165 -2.98 11.16 9.86
N LYS A 166 -4.03 10.89 9.11
CA LYS A 166 -5.41 11.17 9.48
C LYS A 166 -6.06 9.90 10.03
N VAL A 167 -6.62 10.00 11.23
CA VAL A 167 -7.25 8.90 11.97
C VAL A 167 -8.66 9.29 12.42
N PRO A 168 -9.52 8.36 12.85
CA PRO A 168 -10.82 8.72 13.41
C PRO A 168 -10.70 9.71 14.57
N SER A 169 -11.69 10.61 14.69
CA SER A 169 -11.73 11.62 15.75
C SER A 169 -11.57 10.98 17.12
N GLY A 170 -10.70 11.56 17.95
CA GLY A 170 -10.37 11.04 19.29
C GLY A 170 -9.33 9.92 19.33
N CYS A 171 -8.95 9.32 18.19
CA CYS A 171 -8.02 8.17 18.16
C CYS A 171 -6.54 8.56 18.04
N ALA A 172 -6.22 9.84 17.84
CA ALA A 172 -4.84 10.30 17.59
C ALA A 172 -3.84 9.85 18.67
N ASN A 173 -4.23 9.82 19.95
CA ASN A 173 -3.34 9.39 21.04
C ASN A 173 -3.02 7.89 20.99
N ALA A 174 -3.98 7.05 20.60
CA ALA A 174 -3.76 5.62 20.41
C ALA A 174 -2.72 5.36 19.31
N TYR A 175 -2.84 6.06 18.19
CA TYR A 175 -1.89 5.96 17.07
C TYR A 175 -0.49 6.49 17.41
N LYS A 176 -0.39 7.60 18.18
CA LYS A 176 0.89 8.13 18.66
C LYS A 176 1.63 7.15 19.59
N ALA A 177 0.89 6.32 20.34
CA ALA A 177 1.44 5.31 21.22
C ALA A 177 1.79 3.99 20.51
N ALA A 178 1.18 3.73 19.35
CA ALA A 178 1.32 2.47 18.64
C ALA A 178 2.65 2.41 17.86
N THR A 179 3.30 1.25 17.92
CA THR A 179 4.54 0.98 17.19
C THR A 179 4.32 1.14 15.67
N GLY A 180 5.34 1.65 14.95
CA GLY A 180 5.29 1.87 13.50
C GLY A 180 4.60 3.18 13.09
N TRP A 181 3.51 3.55 13.76
CA TRP A 181 2.72 4.74 13.42
C TRP A 181 3.38 6.07 13.81
N LYS A 182 4.30 6.07 14.75
CA LYS A 182 5.05 7.26 15.22
C LYS A 182 5.96 7.91 14.18
N ASN A 183 6.12 7.32 13.00
CA ASN A 183 6.96 7.87 11.92
C ASN A 183 6.32 9.06 11.21
N PHE A 184 5.04 9.31 11.41
CA PHE A 184 4.34 10.47 10.85
C PHE A 184 4.66 11.74 11.66
N ALA A 185 4.89 12.85 10.95
CA ALA A 185 5.18 14.15 11.58
C ALA A 185 4.00 14.69 12.39
N SER A 186 2.79 14.39 11.94
CA SER A 186 1.55 14.78 12.61
C SER A 186 0.52 13.66 12.53
N ILE A 187 -0.22 13.46 13.62
CA ILE A 187 -1.35 12.52 13.71
C ILE A 187 -2.54 13.31 14.23
N THR A 188 -3.56 13.48 13.39
CA THR A 188 -4.74 14.32 13.66
C THR A 188 -6.03 13.60 13.28
N GLY A 189 -7.17 14.13 13.71
CA GLY A 189 -8.49 13.61 13.34
C GLY A 189 -8.78 13.75 11.84
N LEU A 190 -9.66 12.90 11.31
CA LEU A 190 -10.13 12.99 9.92
C LEU A 190 -10.89 14.30 9.66
N ASP A 191 -11.54 14.85 10.70
CA ASP A 191 -12.39 16.05 10.64
C ASP A 191 -11.66 17.35 11.02
N GLU A 192 -10.34 17.27 11.25
CA GLU A 192 -9.48 18.40 11.66
C GLU A 192 -8.62 18.96 10.46
#